data_12af3b37991a4353fdaa0ccf641c6bba
#
_entry.id   12af3b37991a4353fdaa0ccf641c6bba
#
_cell.length_a   1.000
_cell.length_b   1.000
_cell.length_c   1.000
_cell.angle_alpha   90.00
_cell.angle_beta   90.00
_cell.angle_gamma   90.00
#
_symmetry.space_group_name_H-M   'P 1'
#
loop_
_entity.id
_entity.type
_entity.pdbx_description
1 polymer ?
#
loop_
_entity_poly.entity_id
_entity_poly.type
_entity_poly.pdbx_seq_one_letter_code
_entity_poly.pdbx_strand_id
1 'polypeptide(L)'
;MSWKDVSVRSVAPRAGMAAPRLRYLRLVVVCLTSRASATRDCTLAEATDVHDGSLLWDLKNCSRVTLARRYLSQGDIAAFADALVGCAELCPTALELHTVPLDYEGSRLLGLALANGTALTSLSLTWNAVNVEGTRRLVEALGRNRTALTSLSLDSNGIGDAGGAAVARLIDGNSTVLRHASLAANFISDEGALALASALRDNTALVSVDLRHNRIGAVGLAALVEAVEAGGGSSLERLALEGNPDAGDAALLARLRAALDQRGGG
;
A
#
# COMPACT_ATOMS: atom_id res chain seq x y z
N MET A 1 3.94 -14.71 28.24
CA MET A 1 4.48 -13.34 28.16
C MET A 1 3.69 -12.48 29.12
N SER A 2 4.34 -11.87 30.09
CA SER A 2 3.70 -11.14 31.19
C SER A 2 3.45 -9.70 30.75
N TRP A 3 2.26 -9.17 31.05
CA TRP A 3 1.79 -7.79 30.72
C TRP A 3 2.54 -6.66 31.44
N LYS A 4 3.70 -6.91 32.05
CA LYS A 4 4.41 -5.94 32.90
C LYS A 4 5.32 -4.95 32.17
N ASP A 5 5.51 -5.06 30.85
CA ASP A 5 6.45 -4.24 30.08
C ASP A 5 5.76 -3.24 29.11
N VAL A 6 4.48 -2.91 29.35
CA VAL A 6 3.74 -1.91 28.55
C VAL A 6 3.93 -0.53 29.19
N SER A 7 4.77 0.30 28.59
CA SER A 7 4.91 1.71 28.99
C SER A 7 3.86 2.58 28.31
N VAL A 8 2.84 3.01 29.06
CA VAL A 8 1.83 3.96 28.60
C VAL A 8 2.32 5.37 28.92
N ARG A 9 2.66 6.18 27.92
CA ARG A 9 2.91 7.60 28.13
C ARG A 9 1.64 8.40 27.94
N SER A 10 1.14 9.01 29.02
CA SER A 10 0.07 9.99 28.98
C SER A 10 0.65 11.37 28.67
N VAL A 11 0.18 12.03 27.63
CA VAL A 11 0.51 13.45 27.37
C VAL A 11 -0.51 14.30 28.13
N ALA A 12 -0.03 15.08 29.13
CA ALA A 12 -0.88 15.99 29.88
C ALA A 12 -1.31 17.19 29.02
N PRO A 13 -2.56 17.70 29.12
CA PRO A 13 -2.98 18.89 28.41
C PRO A 13 -2.28 20.14 29.01
N ARG A 14 -1.91 21.07 28.12
CA ARG A 14 -1.47 22.40 28.54
C ARG A 14 -2.62 23.07 29.29
N ALA A 15 -2.31 23.61 30.46
CA ALA A 15 -3.23 24.38 31.31
C ALA A 15 -3.69 25.63 30.56
N GLY A 16 -5.00 25.85 30.43
CA GLY A 16 -5.54 27.12 29.96
C GLY A 16 -6.88 27.14 29.25
N MET A 17 -7.62 26.03 29.12
CA MET A 17 -9.00 26.09 28.59
C MET A 17 -9.97 25.34 29.47
N ALA A 18 -10.94 26.05 30.02
CA ALA A 18 -12.09 25.50 30.72
C ALA A 18 -13.02 24.86 29.69
N ALA A 19 -13.14 23.53 29.70
CA ALA A 19 -14.04 22.79 28.85
C ALA A 19 -15.00 21.93 29.68
N PRO A 20 -16.24 21.67 29.18
CA PRO A 20 -17.23 20.87 29.89
C PRO A 20 -16.77 19.41 30.04
N ARG A 21 -17.20 18.78 31.10
CA ARG A 21 -16.82 17.42 31.51
C ARG A 21 -17.21 16.36 30.47
N LEU A 22 -16.37 16.11 29.48
CA LEU A 22 -16.41 14.92 28.62
C LEU A 22 -15.24 14.02 29.03
N ARG A 23 -15.57 12.76 29.35
CA ARG A 23 -14.58 11.72 29.67
C ARG A 23 -13.87 11.33 28.36
N TYR A 24 -12.75 11.99 28.07
CA TYR A 24 -11.88 11.61 26.95
C TYR A 24 -11.16 10.30 27.26
N LEU A 25 -11.55 9.22 26.61
CA LEU A 25 -10.65 8.07 26.49
C LEU A 25 -9.60 8.42 25.43
N ARG A 26 -8.38 8.70 25.89
CA ARG A 26 -7.24 8.92 24.98
C ARG A 26 -6.83 7.58 24.39
N LEU A 27 -6.94 7.43 23.08
CA LEU A 27 -6.30 6.34 22.41
C LEU A 27 -4.79 6.58 22.40
N VAL A 28 -4.06 5.71 23.08
CA VAL A 28 -2.60 5.75 23.09
C VAL A 28 -2.13 4.75 22.04
N VAL A 29 -1.38 5.23 21.05
CA VAL A 29 -0.65 4.33 20.16
C VAL A 29 0.38 3.60 21.03
N VAL A 30 0.19 2.31 21.25
CA VAL A 30 1.13 1.49 22.02
C VAL A 30 2.27 1.11 21.09
N CYS A 31 3.40 1.80 21.26
CA CYS A 31 4.64 1.36 20.63
C CYS A 31 5.18 0.15 21.39
N LEU A 32 5.10 -1.03 20.81
CA LEU A 32 5.77 -2.20 21.33
C LEU A 32 7.27 -2.03 21.10
N THR A 33 7.99 -1.60 22.12
CA THR A 33 9.44 -1.48 22.07
C THR A 33 10.08 -2.86 22.26
N SER A 34 10.61 -3.45 21.20
CA SER A 34 11.66 -4.46 21.33
C SER A 34 12.93 -3.77 21.81
N ARG A 35 13.50 -4.19 22.93
CA ARG A 35 14.71 -3.61 23.55
C ARG A 35 15.98 -3.70 22.69
N ALA A 36 15.94 -4.32 21.52
CA ALA A 36 17.11 -4.64 20.70
C ALA A 36 17.21 -3.90 19.37
N SER A 37 16.23 -3.06 18.95
CA SER A 37 16.23 -2.38 17.66
C SER A 37 15.89 -0.90 17.83
N ALA A 38 16.65 -0.04 17.16
CA ALA A 38 16.36 1.41 17.05
C ALA A 38 15.08 1.69 16.23
N THR A 39 14.49 0.68 15.61
CA THR A 39 13.27 0.77 14.80
C THR A 39 12.06 0.34 15.64
N ARG A 40 11.05 1.20 15.71
CA ARG A 40 9.83 0.95 16.49
C ARG A 40 8.67 0.64 15.55
N ASP A 41 8.08 -0.54 15.69
CA ASP A 41 6.83 -0.89 15.05
C ASP A 41 5.67 -0.40 15.91
N CYS A 42 4.83 0.46 15.35
CA CYS A 42 3.67 1.01 16.02
C CYS A 42 2.41 0.31 15.50
N THR A 43 1.82 -0.52 16.34
CA THR A 43 0.57 -1.20 16.04
C THR A 43 -0.54 -0.56 16.85
N LEU A 44 -1.64 -0.16 16.22
CA LEU A 44 -2.83 0.22 16.93
C LEU A 44 -3.52 -1.06 17.39
N ALA A 45 -3.31 -1.42 18.67
CA ALA A 45 -4.02 -2.53 19.29
C ALA A 45 -5.51 -2.17 19.42
N GLU A 46 -6.38 -3.20 19.50
CA GLU A 46 -7.83 -3.07 19.64
C GLU A 46 -8.20 -2.06 20.72
N ALA A 47 -8.58 -0.85 20.34
CA ALA A 47 -9.21 0.09 21.23
C ALA A 47 -10.72 0.00 21.05
N THR A 48 -11.40 -0.17 22.15
CA THR A 48 -12.84 -0.12 22.24
C THR A 48 -13.36 1.26 21.87
N ASP A 49 -14.40 1.30 21.05
CA ASP A 49 -15.32 2.40 20.75
C ASP A 49 -14.81 3.84 20.97
N VAL A 50 -14.25 4.44 19.92
CA VAL A 50 -14.04 5.88 19.87
C VAL A 50 -15.06 6.46 18.91
N HIS A 51 -16.10 7.10 19.48
CA HIS A 51 -17.23 7.63 18.71
C HIS A 51 -17.14 9.12 18.40
N ASP A 52 -16.04 9.82 18.68
CA ASP A 52 -16.02 11.30 18.58
C ASP A 52 -14.81 11.94 17.87
N GLY A 53 -14.26 11.32 16.83
CA GLY A 53 -13.38 12.05 15.88
C GLY A 53 -12.13 12.73 16.46
N SER A 54 -11.64 12.31 17.61
CA SER A 54 -10.45 12.93 18.27
C SER A 54 -9.25 11.98 18.42
N LEU A 55 -8.99 11.16 17.40
CA LEU A 55 -7.75 10.38 17.32
C LEU A 55 -6.56 11.35 17.12
N LEU A 56 -5.76 11.51 18.16
CA LEU A 56 -4.48 12.21 18.05
C LEU A 56 -3.40 11.20 17.65
N TRP A 57 -2.89 11.34 16.45
CA TRP A 57 -1.84 10.50 15.92
C TRP A 57 -0.46 11.07 16.28
N ASP A 58 0.31 10.37 17.11
CA ASP A 58 1.74 10.64 17.30
C ASP A 58 2.55 9.57 16.58
N LEU A 59 2.97 9.86 15.36
CA LEU A 59 3.72 8.96 14.50
C LEU A 59 5.24 9.10 14.66
N LYS A 60 5.69 9.95 15.56
CA LYS A 60 7.12 10.19 15.82
C LYS A 60 7.76 8.92 16.38
N ASN A 61 8.91 8.59 15.84
CA ASN A 61 9.68 7.40 16.21
C ASN A 61 9.02 6.05 15.82
N CYS A 62 8.00 6.06 14.95
CA CYS A 62 7.49 4.85 14.34
C CYS A 62 8.21 4.61 13.02
N SER A 63 8.84 3.45 12.84
CA SER A 63 9.39 3.05 11.53
C SER A 63 8.32 2.38 10.66
N ARG A 64 7.41 1.66 11.29
CA ARG A 64 6.26 1.00 10.67
C ARG A 64 5.00 1.33 11.45
N VAL A 65 3.91 1.61 10.73
CA VAL A 65 2.57 1.78 11.31
C VAL A 65 1.65 0.73 10.73
N THR A 66 1.06 -0.08 11.58
CA THR A 66 0.10 -1.12 11.19
C THR A 66 -1.24 -0.86 11.83
N LEU A 67 -2.27 -0.69 11.01
CA LEU A 67 -3.67 -0.59 11.44
C LEU A 67 -4.44 -1.78 10.85
N ALA A 68 -5.11 -2.55 11.71
CA ALA A 68 -5.85 -3.71 11.26
C ALA A 68 -7.26 -3.75 11.86
N ARG A 69 -8.25 -4.14 11.03
CA ARG A 69 -9.64 -4.42 11.42
C ARG A 69 -10.30 -3.27 12.18
N ARG A 70 -10.17 -2.04 11.63
CA ARG A 70 -10.74 -0.85 12.25
C ARG A 70 -11.65 -0.11 11.31
N TYR A 71 -12.73 0.40 11.87
CA TYR A 71 -13.51 1.45 11.24
C TYR A 71 -12.89 2.79 11.65
N LEU A 72 -12.38 3.54 10.67
CA LEU A 72 -11.94 4.92 10.85
C LEU A 72 -12.98 5.83 10.19
N SER A 73 -13.41 6.85 10.90
CA SER A 73 -14.22 7.90 10.29
C SER A 73 -13.39 8.71 9.29
N GLN A 74 -14.03 9.44 8.40
CA GLN A 74 -13.31 10.35 7.49
C GLN A 74 -12.46 11.37 8.26
N GLY A 75 -12.93 11.83 9.42
CA GLY A 75 -12.18 12.69 10.32
C GLY A 75 -10.90 12.06 10.87
N ASP A 76 -10.96 10.78 11.22
CA ASP A 76 -9.79 10.02 11.70
C ASP A 76 -8.77 9.81 10.59
N ILE A 77 -9.23 9.52 9.37
CA ILE A 77 -8.36 9.37 8.20
C ILE A 77 -7.72 10.72 7.83
N ALA A 78 -8.46 11.82 7.91
CA ALA A 78 -7.91 13.15 7.68
C ALA A 78 -6.85 13.50 8.73
N ALA A 79 -7.12 13.30 10.01
CA ALA A 79 -6.17 13.52 11.09
C ALA A 79 -4.92 12.64 10.95
N PHE A 80 -5.09 11.40 10.50
CA PHE A 80 -3.97 10.50 10.20
C PHE A 80 -3.12 11.00 9.02
N ALA A 81 -3.77 11.44 7.95
CA ALA A 81 -3.11 12.01 6.79
C ALA A 81 -2.30 13.27 7.16
N ASP A 82 -2.89 14.16 7.96
CA ASP A 82 -2.22 15.35 8.49
C ASP A 82 -1.02 15.00 9.38
N ALA A 83 -1.13 13.96 10.20
CA ALA A 83 -0.03 13.48 11.04
C ALA A 83 1.12 12.89 10.20
N LEU A 84 0.82 12.22 9.09
CA LEU A 84 1.84 11.74 8.14
C LEU A 84 2.60 12.89 7.48
N VAL A 85 1.89 13.94 7.06
CA VAL A 85 2.50 15.15 6.46
C VAL A 85 3.27 15.95 7.50
N GLY A 86 2.73 16.10 8.71
CA GLY A 86 3.34 16.87 9.81
C GLY A 86 4.54 16.21 10.47
N CYS A 87 4.86 14.98 10.10
CA CYS A 87 5.99 14.25 10.63
C CYS A 87 7.30 14.74 10.00
N ALA A 88 8.09 15.58 10.71
CA ALA A 88 9.32 16.17 10.18
C ALA A 88 10.57 15.29 10.41
N GLU A 89 10.60 14.51 11.49
CA GLU A 89 11.75 13.68 11.88
C GLU A 89 11.27 12.30 12.34
N LEU A 90 12.03 11.24 12.01
CA LEU A 90 11.73 9.87 12.40
C LEU A 90 10.32 9.41 12.01
N CYS A 91 9.92 9.73 10.79
CA CYS A 91 8.62 9.38 10.21
C CYS A 91 8.56 7.90 9.82
N PRO A 92 7.35 7.31 9.79
CA PRO A 92 7.20 5.94 9.33
C PRO A 92 7.67 5.79 7.88
N THR A 93 8.43 4.74 7.63
CA THR A 93 8.85 4.32 6.29
C THR A 93 7.95 3.24 5.72
N ALA A 94 7.15 2.58 6.55
CA ALA A 94 6.18 1.58 6.15
C ALA A 94 4.80 1.85 6.78
N LEU A 95 3.76 1.77 5.94
CA LEU A 95 2.36 1.88 6.35
C LEU A 95 1.59 0.66 5.88
N GLU A 96 0.93 -0.02 6.80
CA GLU A 96 0.11 -1.20 6.56
C GLU A 96 -1.29 -0.96 7.10
N LEU A 97 -2.25 -0.81 6.22
CA LEU A 97 -3.67 -0.71 6.55
C LEU A 97 -4.37 -1.99 6.07
N HIS A 98 -4.89 -2.77 7.00
CA HIS A 98 -5.56 -4.03 6.69
C HIS A 98 -7.00 -4.00 7.18
N THR A 99 -7.96 -4.18 6.27
CA THR A 99 -9.38 -4.19 6.63
C THR A 99 -9.79 -2.90 7.37
N VAL A 100 -9.25 -1.77 6.90
CA VAL A 100 -9.67 -0.43 7.29
C VAL A 100 -10.47 0.11 6.11
N PRO A 101 -11.81 0.29 6.18
CA PRO A 101 -12.60 0.70 5.04
C PRO A 101 -12.19 2.11 4.56
N LEU A 102 -11.26 2.14 3.63
CA LEU A 102 -10.86 3.37 2.95
C LEU A 102 -11.80 3.56 1.76
N ASP A 103 -12.82 4.39 1.96
CA ASP A 103 -13.65 4.83 0.86
C ASP A 103 -12.87 5.73 -0.13
N TYR A 104 -13.58 6.23 -1.12
CA TYR A 104 -13.02 7.16 -2.11
C TYR A 104 -12.32 8.37 -1.46
N GLU A 105 -12.95 8.99 -0.46
CA GLU A 105 -12.41 10.19 0.18
C GLU A 105 -11.19 9.86 1.07
N GLY A 106 -11.23 8.77 1.80
CA GLY A 106 -10.10 8.28 2.57
C GLY A 106 -8.88 7.97 1.69
N SER A 107 -9.10 7.33 0.54
CA SER A 107 -8.05 7.04 -0.44
C SER A 107 -7.46 8.33 -1.03
N ARG A 108 -8.29 9.35 -1.31
CA ARG A 108 -7.87 10.67 -1.79
C ARG A 108 -7.02 11.40 -0.76
N LEU A 109 -7.46 11.43 0.50
CA LEU A 109 -6.74 12.08 1.59
C LEU A 109 -5.37 11.42 1.82
N LEU A 110 -5.32 10.09 1.86
CA LEU A 110 -4.08 9.36 1.96
C LEU A 110 -3.14 9.65 0.79
N GLY A 111 -3.67 9.64 -0.45
CA GLY A 111 -2.90 9.96 -1.64
C GLY A 111 -2.30 11.37 -1.59
N LEU A 112 -3.06 12.37 -1.13
CA LEU A 112 -2.55 13.73 -0.96
C LEU A 112 -1.46 13.82 0.11
N ALA A 113 -1.61 13.11 1.23
CA ALA A 113 -0.57 13.04 2.25
C ALA A 113 0.73 12.45 1.68
N LEU A 114 0.63 11.35 0.95
CA LEU A 114 1.78 10.71 0.29
C LEU A 114 2.45 11.62 -0.74
N ALA A 115 1.67 12.40 -1.49
CA ALA A 115 2.18 13.35 -2.47
C ALA A 115 2.92 14.53 -1.84
N ASN A 116 2.65 14.88 -0.59
CA ASN A 116 3.27 16.00 0.11
C ASN A 116 4.61 15.68 0.80
N GLY A 117 5.27 14.60 0.42
CA GLY A 117 6.65 14.35 0.84
C GLY A 117 6.77 13.54 2.13
N THR A 118 6.09 12.41 2.19
CA THR A 118 6.30 11.42 3.26
C THR A 118 7.58 10.61 3.03
N ALA A 119 8.19 10.11 4.10
CA ALA A 119 9.34 9.20 4.02
C ALA A 119 8.94 7.75 3.70
N LEU A 120 7.68 7.50 3.29
CA LEU A 120 7.16 6.16 3.06
C LEU A 120 7.85 5.50 1.86
N THR A 121 8.42 4.33 2.12
CA THR A 121 9.00 3.44 1.11
C THR A 121 8.12 2.22 0.84
N SER A 122 7.20 1.89 1.78
CA SER A 122 6.27 0.76 1.66
C SER A 122 4.86 1.18 2.05
N LEU A 123 3.89 0.86 1.19
CA LEU A 123 2.46 1.07 1.43
C LEU A 123 1.70 -0.22 1.13
N SER A 124 0.98 -0.73 2.12
CA SER A 124 0.05 -1.84 1.97
C SER A 124 -1.36 -1.41 2.37
N LEU A 125 -2.30 -1.57 1.45
CA LEU A 125 -3.73 -1.26 1.62
C LEU A 125 -4.59 -2.51 1.38
N THR A 126 -4.22 -3.63 1.97
CA THR A 126 -4.87 -4.92 1.73
C THR A 126 -6.27 -4.98 2.35
N TRP A 127 -7.29 -5.41 1.61
CA TRP A 127 -8.68 -5.54 2.07
C TRP A 127 -9.33 -4.22 2.54
N ASN A 128 -9.15 -3.14 1.78
CA ASN A 128 -9.65 -1.81 2.20
C ASN A 128 -10.80 -1.25 1.37
N ALA A 129 -11.30 -1.98 0.40
CA ALA A 129 -12.35 -1.53 -0.51
C ALA A 129 -12.01 -0.19 -1.21
N VAL A 130 -10.72 0.03 -1.53
CA VAL A 130 -10.24 1.26 -2.18
C VAL A 130 -10.96 1.52 -3.50
N ASN A 131 -11.43 0.46 -4.18
CA ASN A 131 -12.14 0.45 -5.45
C ASN A 131 -11.41 1.18 -6.61
N VAL A 132 -12.08 1.30 -7.75
CA VAL A 132 -11.52 1.91 -8.97
C VAL A 132 -11.15 3.38 -8.77
N GLU A 133 -12.09 4.18 -8.25
CA GLU A 133 -11.90 5.62 -8.14
C GLU A 133 -10.89 5.99 -7.06
N GLY A 134 -10.92 5.30 -5.92
CA GLY A 134 -9.91 5.46 -4.88
C GLY A 134 -8.50 5.11 -5.38
N THR A 135 -8.37 4.02 -6.14
CA THR A 135 -7.10 3.64 -6.77
C THR A 135 -6.61 4.72 -7.73
N ARG A 136 -7.50 5.25 -8.59
CA ARG A 136 -7.14 6.31 -9.53
C ARG A 136 -6.60 7.54 -8.81
N ARG A 137 -7.26 7.99 -7.75
CA ARG A 137 -6.82 9.15 -6.96
C ARG A 137 -5.50 8.91 -6.24
N LEU A 138 -5.33 7.73 -5.64
CA LEU A 138 -4.09 7.34 -5.00
C LEU A 138 -2.93 7.37 -6.00
N VAL A 139 -3.10 6.71 -7.13
CA VAL A 139 -2.08 6.62 -8.19
C VAL A 139 -1.75 7.99 -8.78
N GLU A 140 -2.76 8.84 -9.06
CA GLU A 140 -2.53 10.21 -9.51
C GLU A 140 -1.69 11.02 -8.52
N ALA A 141 -1.96 10.86 -7.22
CA ALA A 141 -1.19 11.54 -6.19
C ALA A 141 0.25 11.02 -6.12
N LEU A 142 0.44 9.71 -6.18
CA LEU A 142 1.77 9.09 -6.20
C LEU A 142 2.58 9.46 -7.45
N GLY A 143 1.93 9.62 -8.60
CA GLY A 143 2.58 9.97 -9.87
C GLY A 143 2.98 11.45 -10.00
N ARG A 144 2.33 12.36 -9.25
CA ARG A 144 2.60 13.80 -9.32
C ARG A 144 3.91 14.22 -8.65
N ASN A 145 4.33 13.51 -7.64
CA ASN A 145 5.54 13.79 -6.89
C ASN A 145 6.47 12.57 -6.90
N ARG A 146 7.78 12.84 -6.82
CA ARG A 146 8.79 11.78 -6.65
C ARG A 146 8.63 11.18 -5.25
N THR A 147 7.72 10.23 -5.12
CA THR A 147 7.59 9.46 -3.88
C THR A 147 8.80 8.53 -3.73
N ALA A 148 9.23 8.30 -2.49
CA ALA A 148 10.28 7.30 -2.19
C ALA A 148 9.70 5.87 -2.19
N LEU A 149 8.46 5.67 -2.66
CA LEU A 149 7.72 4.42 -2.53
C LEU A 149 8.33 3.35 -3.45
N THR A 150 8.89 2.32 -2.83
CA THR A 150 9.48 1.15 -3.52
C THR A 150 8.56 -0.06 -3.52
N SER A 151 7.58 -0.11 -2.61
CA SER A 151 6.63 -1.23 -2.48
C SER A 151 5.20 -0.72 -2.33
N LEU A 152 4.30 -1.20 -3.20
CA LEU A 152 2.86 -0.91 -3.17
C LEU A 152 2.08 -2.22 -3.22
N SER A 153 1.21 -2.46 -2.22
CA SER A 153 0.21 -3.53 -2.25
C SER A 153 -1.20 -2.95 -2.19
N LEU A 154 -2.01 -3.36 -3.16
CA LEU A 154 -3.44 -3.05 -3.27
C LEU A 154 -4.28 -4.33 -3.29
N ASP A 155 -3.82 -5.41 -2.66
CA ASP A 155 -4.47 -6.71 -2.71
C ASP A 155 -5.90 -6.67 -2.17
N SER A 156 -6.81 -7.38 -2.84
CA SER A 156 -8.20 -7.54 -2.40
C SER A 156 -8.96 -6.20 -2.21
N ASN A 157 -8.83 -5.30 -3.17
CA ASN A 157 -9.49 -3.99 -3.14
C ASN A 157 -10.59 -3.79 -4.21
N GLY A 158 -10.80 -4.78 -5.06
CA GLY A 158 -11.84 -4.70 -6.10
C GLY A 158 -11.56 -3.63 -7.17
N ILE A 159 -10.29 -3.40 -7.50
CA ILE A 159 -9.89 -2.30 -8.39
C ILE A 159 -10.24 -2.53 -9.86
N GLY A 160 -10.45 -3.78 -10.30
CA GLY A 160 -10.81 -4.13 -11.68
C GLY A 160 -9.80 -3.64 -12.73
N ASP A 161 -10.22 -3.70 -14.00
CA ASP A 161 -9.36 -3.34 -15.13
C ASP A 161 -8.97 -1.86 -15.11
N ALA A 162 -9.91 -0.97 -14.78
CA ALA A 162 -9.63 0.46 -14.73
C ALA A 162 -8.62 0.82 -13.63
N GLY A 163 -8.64 0.12 -12.47
CA GLY A 163 -7.63 0.24 -11.45
C GLY A 163 -6.28 -0.33 -11.89
N GLY A 164 -6.29 -1.49 -12.55
CA GLY A 164 -5.11 -2.08 -13.18
C GLY A 164 -4.45 -1.12 -14.18
N ALA A 165 -5.26 -0.52 -15.05
CA ALA A 165 -4.79 0.50 -16.01
C ALA A 165 -4.27 1.79 -15.32
N ALA A 166 -4.84 2.17 -14.17
CA ALA A 166 -4.31 3.28 -13.39
C ALA A 166 -2.91 2.95 -12.85
N VAL A 167 -2.72 1.75 -12.28
CA VAL A 167 -1.41 1.31 -11.80
C VAL A 167 -0.43 1.16 -12.97
N ALA A 168 -0.88 0.68 -14.14
CA ALA A 168 -0.06 0.64 -15.35
C ALA A 168 0.53 2.02 -15.69
N ARG A 169 -0.30 3.09 -15.65
CA ARG A 169 0.20 4.46 -15.85
C ARG A 169 1.21 4.93 -14.80
N LEU A 170 1.10 4.44 -13.56
CA LEU A 170 2.09 4.76 -12.52
C LEU A 170 3.45 4.16 -12.84
N ILE A 171 3.48 2.92 -13.34
CA ILE A 171 4.72 2.18 -13.62
C ILE A 171 5.31 2.52 -15.00
N ASP A 172 4.48 2.96 -15.97
CA ASP A 172 4.91 3.34 -17.32
C ASP A 172 5.85 4.55 -17.32
N GLY A 173 5.71 5.44 -16.38
CA GLY A 173 6.35 6.74 -16.39
C GLY A 173 7.85 6.77 -16.08
N ASN A 174 8.58 5.66 -15.92
CA ASN A 174 10.01 5.60 -15.52
C ASN A 174 10.42 6.59 -14.39
N SER A 175 9.44 7.34 -13.87
CA SER A 175 9.62 8.35 -12.83
C SER A 175 9.47 7.77 -11.42
N THR A 176 9.03 6.53 -11.31
CA THR A 176 8.83 5.86 -10.03
C THR A 176 10.03 4.98 -9.68
N VAL A 177 10.36 4.98 -8.40
CA VAL A 177 11.35 4.05 -7.82
C VAL A 177 10.69 2.73 -7.37
N LEU A 178 9.45 2.48 -7.83
CA LEU A 178 8.66 1.32 -7.44
C LEU A 178 9.35 0.02 -7.93
N ARG A 179 9.58 -0.88 -6.99
CA ARG A 179 10.23 -2.17 -7.22
C ARG A 179 9.25 -3.34 -7.07
N HIS A 180 8.26 -3.20 -6.21
CA HIS A 180 7.32 -4.27 -5.91
C HIS A 180 5.90 -3.73 -6.02
N ALA A 181 5.09 -4.36 -6.86
CA ALA A 181 3.66 -4.07 -7.01
C ALA A 181 2.85 -5.35 -6.77
N SER A 182 1.93 -5.31 -5.81
CA SER A 182 0.98 -6.40 -5.58
C SER A 182 -0.45 -5.94 -5.84
N LEU A 183 -1.12 -6.64 -6.75
CA LEU A 183 -2.49 -6.40 -7.19
C LEU A 183 -3.31 -7.70 -7.11
N ALA A 184 -2.96 -8.60 -6.21
CA ALA A 184 -3.62 -9.89 -6.08
C ALA A 184 -5.10 -9.73 -5.70
N ALA A 185 -5.96 -10.64 -6.20
CA ALA A 185 -7.38 -10.71 -5.86
C ALA A 185 -8.14 -9.40 -6.13
N ASN A 186 -8.00 -8.83 -7.33
CA ASN A 186 -8.57 -7.52 -7.67
C ASN A 186 -9.55 -7.51 -8.84
N PHE A 187 -9.95 -8.66 -9.35
CA PHE A 187 -10.85 -8.79 -10.50
C PHE A 187 -10.30 -8.20 -11.82
N ILE A 188 -8.98 -8.10 -11.94
CA ILE A 188 -8.32 -7.68 -13.19
C ILE A 188 -8.51 -8.77 -14.23
N SER A 189 -9.03 -8.40 -15.40
CA SER A 189 -9.21 -9.29 -16.56
C SER A 189 -8.12 -9.08 -17.61
N ASP A 190 -8.33 -9.61 -18.81
CA ASP A 190 -7.44 -9.43 -19.95
C ASP A 190 -7.23 -7.96 -20.29
N GLU A 191 -8.25 -7.11 -20.17
CA GLU A 191 -8.14 -5.67 -20.46
C GLU A 191 -7.13 -4.99 -19.53
N GLY A 192 -7.24 -5.21 -18.22
CA GLY A 192 -6.29 -4.68 -17.25
C GLY A 192 -4.90 -5.27 -17.40
N ALA A 193 -4.82 -6.57 -17.74
CA ALA A 193 -3.55 -7.25 -17.99
C ALA A 193 -2.82 -6.70 -19.23
N LEU A 194 -3.55 -6.39 -20.31
CA LEU A 194 -3.00 -5.73 -21.50
C LEU A 194 -2.39 -4.35 -21.16
N ALA A 195 -3.09 -3.56 -20.36
CA ALA A 195 -2.56 -2.26 -19.91
C ALA A 195 -1.27 -2.42 -19.08
N LEU A 196 -1.25 -3.39 -18.16
CA LEU A 196 -0.06 -3.72 -17.37
C LEU A 196 1.08 -4.24 -18.23
N ALA A 197 0.80 -5.12 -19.18
CA ALA A 197 1.80 -5.64 -20.12
C ALA A 197 2.44 -4.52 -20.94
N SER A 198 1.64 -3.57 -21.45
CA SER A 198 2.17 -2.40 -22.15
C SER A 198 3.14 -1.60 -21.28
N ALA A 199 2.76 -1.32 -20.04
CA ALA A 199 3.62 -0.57 -19.11
C ALA A 199 4.87 -1.35 -18.68
N LEU A 200 4.78 -2.67 -18.53
CA LEU A 200 5.92 -3.52 -18.18
C LEU A 200 6.96 -3.60 -19.29
N ARG A 201 6.57 -3.44 -20.55
CA ARG A 201 7.48 -3.55 -21.71
C ARG A 201 8.66 -2.56 -21.62
N ASP A 202 8.39 -1.35 -21.17
CA ASP A 202 9.38 -0.26 -21.10
C ASP A 202 9.86 0.02 -19.67
N ASN A 203 9.31 -0.70 -18.66
CA ASN A 203 9.68 -0.50 -17.27
C ASN A 203 10.98 -1.22 -16.91
N THR A 204 11.94 -0.48 -16.36
CA THR A 204 13.24 -1.00 -15.93
C THR A 204 13.42 -1.02 -14.41
N ALA A 205 12.41 -0.59 -13.64
CA ALA A 205 12.53 -0.44 -12.19
C ALA A 205 11.91 -1.60 -11.41
N LEU A 206 10.79 -2.19 -11.92
CA LEU A 206 10.07 -3.24 -11.22
C LEU A 206 10.88 -4.53 -11.15
N VAL A 207 10.89 -5.11 -9.95
CA VAL A 207 11.52 -6.40 -9.64
C VAL A 207 10.46 -7.49 -9.47
N SER A 208 9.30 -7.14 -8.91
CA SER A 208 8.26 -8.13 -8.63
C SER A 208 6.87 -7.55 -8.89
N VAL A 209 6.04 -8.32 -9.60
CA VAL A 209 4.61 -8.04 -9.80
C VAL A 209 3.80 -9.26 -9.37
N ASP A 210 2.80 -9.04 -8.53
CA ASP A 210 1.86 -10.08 -8.09
C ASP A 210 0.48 -9.79 -8.67
N LEU A 211 0.01 -10.68 -9.53
CA LEU A 211 -1.32 -10.66 -10.19
C LEU A 211 -2.14 -11.91 -9.85
N ARG A 212 -1.78 -12.63 -8.80
CA ARG A 212 -2.48 -13.86 -8.40
C ARG A 212 -3.96 -13.61 -8.13
N HIS A 213 -4.78 -14.66 -8.34
CA HIS A 213 -6.21 -14.63 -8.00
C HIS A 213 -6.99 -13.50 -8.66
N ASN A 214 -6.64 -13.16 -9.90
CA ASN A 214 -7.38 -12.24 -10.75
C ASN A 214 -8.23 -13.00 -11.77
N ARG A 215 -8.70 -12.34 -12.83
CA ARG A 215 -9.54 -12.91 -13.89
C ARG A 215 -8.83 -12.87 -15.25
N ILE A 216 -7.51 -12.99 -15.24
CA ILE A 216 -6.66 -12.90 -16.44
C ILE A 216 -6.81 -14.20 -17.21
N GLY A 217 -7.33 -14.09 -18.42
CA GLY A 217 -7.46 -15.18 -19.36
C GLY A 217 -6.24 -15.34 -20.27
N ALA A 218 -6.38 -16.17 -21.32
CA ALA A 218 -5.29 -16.49 -22.23
C ALA A 218 -4.71 -15.27 -22.95
N VAL A 219 -5.55 -14.29 -23.32
CA VAL A 219 -5.11 -13.08 -24.02
C VAL A 219 -4.23 -12.21 -23.14
N GLY A 220 -4.66 -11.94 -21.92
CA GLY A 220 -3.90 -11.16 -20.95
C GLY A 220 -2.61 -11.86 -20.53
N LEU A 221 -2.68 -13.18 -20.31
CA LEU A 221 -1.51 -13.99 -19.97
C LEU A 221 -0.46 -13.95 -21.10
N ALA A 222 -0.88 -14.16 -22.35
CA ALA A 222 0.03 -14.10 -23.50
C ALA A 222 0.70 -12.72 -23.61
N ALA A 223 -0.07 -11.64 -23.45
CA ALA A 223 0.47 -10.28 -23.51
C ALA A 223 1.50 -9.99 -22.41
N LEU A 224 1.24 -10.46 -21.19
CA LEU A 224 2.19 -10.32 -20.07
C LEU A 224 3.50 -11.10 -20.34
N VAL A 225 3.39 -12.32 -20.86
CA VAL A 225 4.56 -13.13 -21.24
C VAL A 225 5.36 -12.45 -22.34
N GLU A 226 4.69 -11.99 -23.41
CA GLU A 226 5.35 -11.25 -24.51
C GLU A 226 6.04 -9.97 -24.04
N ALA A 227 5.42 -9.22 -23.11
CA ALA A 227 6.03 -8.03 -22.53
C ALA A 227 7.31 -8.36 -21.77
N VAL A 228 7.31 -9.45 -21.01
CA VAL A 228 8.51 -9.94 -20.35
C VAL A 228 9.55 -10.39 -21.37
N GLU A 229 9.23 -11.22 -22.35
CA GLU A 229 10.16 -11.71 -23.38
C GLU A 229 10.79 -10.57 -24.21
N ALA A 230 10.03 -9.52 -24.53
CA ALA A 230 10.51 -8.37 -25.30
C ALA A 230 11.58 -7.54 -24.58
N GLY A 231 12.01 -7.94 -23.38
CA GLY A 231 13.02 -7.24 -22.58
C GLY A 231 12.42 -6.16 -21.67
N GLY A 232 11.11 -6.00 -21.71
CA GLY A 232 10.40 -5.12 -20.80
C GLY A 232 10.65 -5.50 -19.36
N GLY A 233 10.86 -4.51 -18.51
CA GLY A 233 11.19 -4.71 -17.12
C GLY A 233 12.51 -5.49 -16.97
N SER A 234 13.58 -4.96 -17.48
CA SER A 234 14.91 -5.62 -17.41
C SER A 234 15.32 -6.03 -15.99
N SER A 235 14.70 -5.44 -14.97
CA SER A 235 14.87 -5.78 -13.56
C SER A 235 13.82 -6.77 -13.03
N LEU A 236 12.83 -7.19 -13.83
CA LEU A 236 11.75 -8.04 -13.37
C LEU A 236 12.24 -9.48 -13.16
N GLU A 237 12.24 -9.92 -11.90
CA GLU A 237 12.64 -11.26 -11.48
C GLU A 237 11.43 -12.16 -11.20
N ARG A 238 10.27 -11.54 -10.90
CA ARG A 238 9.07 -12.28 -10.51
C ARG A 238 7.79 -11.68 -11.08
N LEU A 239 7.02 -12.52 -11.76
CA LEU A 239 5.64 -12.26 -12.14
C LEU A 239 4.78 -13.44 -11.66
N ALA A 240 3.94 -13.20 -10.62
CA ALA A 240 3.08 -14.22 -10.04
C ALA A 240 1.69 -14.15 -10.65
N LEU A 241 1.18 -15.27 -11.18
CA LEU A 241 -0.06 -15.36 -11.96
C LEU A 241 -1.00 -16.48 -11.47
N GLU A 242 -0.62 -17.22 -10.43
CA GLU A 242 -1.38 -18.35 -9.91
C GLU A 242 -2.81 -17.95 -9.54
N GLY A 243 -3.77 -18.83 -9.77
CA GLY A 243 -5.18 -18.59 -9.44
C GLY A 243 -5.93 -17.71 -10.44
N ASN A 244 -5.36 -17.42 -11.61
CA ASN A 244 -6.07 -16.86 -12.76
C ASN A 244 -6.66 -18.00 -13.61
N PRO A 245 -7.73 -17.77 -14.43
CA PRO A 245 -8.39 -18.80 -15.20
C PRO A 245 -7.45 -19.65 -16.08
N ASP A 246 -6.55 -19.01 -16.80
CA ASP A 246 -5.63 -19.68 -17.73
C ASP A 246 -4.18 -19.78 -17.21
N ALA A 247 -3.98 -19.57 -15.91
CA ALA A 247 -2.67 -19.72 -15.26
C ALA A 247 -2.14 -21.18 -15.28
N GLY A 248 -2.89 -22.11 -15.84
CA GLY A 248 -2.48 -23.49 -16.07
C GLY A 248 -1.87 -23.75 -17.44
N ASP A 249 -1.78 -22.79 -18.35
CA ASP A 249 -1.13 -22.97 -19.65
C ASP A 249 0.37 -23.20 -19.46
N ALA A 250 0.74 -24.49 -19.55
CA ALA A 250 2.12 -24.92 -19.31
C ALA A 250 3.13 -24.33 -20.30
N ALA A 251 2.70 -24.07 -21.55
CA ALA A 251 3.57 -23.52 -22.57
C ALA A 251 3.88 -22.04 -22.29
N LEU A 252 2.87 -21.24 -21.97
CA LEU A 252 3.03 -19.83 -21.61
C LEU A 252 3.83 -19.68 -20.31
N LEU A 253 3.56 -20.51 -19.31
CA LEU A 253 4.33 -20.49 -18.06
C LEU A 253 5.79 -20.92 -18.24
N ALA A 254 6.06 -21.87 -19.12
CA ALA A 254 7.44 -22.26 -19.44
C ALA A 254 8.20 -21.11 -20.14
N ARG A 255 7.56 -20.42 -21.07
CA ARG A 255 8.13 -19.22 -21.72
C ARG A 255 8.41 -18.12 -20.70
N LEU A 256 7.44 -17.81 -19.80
CA LEU A 256 7.61 -16.84 -18.74
C LEU A 256 8.81 -17.17 -17.85
N ARG A 257 8.92 -18.42 -17.39
CA ARG A 257 10.04 -18.88 -16.56
C ARG A 257 11.37 -18.70 -17.28
N ALA A 258 11.47 -19.17 -18.54
CA ALA A 258 12.68 -19.04 -19.35
C ALA A 258 13.08 -17.56 -19.52
N ALA A 259 12.12 -16.67 -19.73
CA ALA A 259 12.38 -15.24 -19.87
C ALA A 259 12.85 -14.57 -18.55
N LEU A 260 12.34 -15.01 -17.41
CA LEU A 260 12.74 -14.51 -16.08
C LEU A 260 14.10 -15.07 -15.65
N ASP A 261 14.37 -16.36 -15.90
CA ASP A 261 15.64 -17.03 -15.53
C ASP A 261 16.84 -16.41 -16.25
N GLN A 262 16.65 -15.94 -17.49
CA GLN A 262 17.70 -15.22 -18.23
C GLN A 262 18.13 -13.90 -17.59
N ARG A 263 17.37 -13.36 -16.65
CA ARG A 263 17.58 -12.07 -15.99
C ARG A 263 18.16 -12.19 -14.59
N GLY A 264 17.88 -13.31 -13.89
CA GLY A 264 18.40 -13.57 -12.54
C GLY A 264 19.84 -14.13 -12.50
N GLY A 265 20.50 -14.31 -13.62
CA GLY A 265 21.81 -14.92 -13.75
C GLY A 265 22.97 -13.95 -14.00
N GLY A 266 22.80 -12.63 -13.76
CA GLY A 266 23.81 -11.60 -13.96
C GLY A 266 24.41 -11.07 -12.66
#